data_e754ef0458a27a214acbaaead873634b
#
_entry.id   e754ef0458a27a214acbaaead873634b
#
_cell.length_a   1.000
_cell.length_b   1.000
_cell.length_c   1.000
_cell.angle_alpha   90.00
_cell.angle_beta   90.00
_cell.angle_gamma   90.00
#
_symmetry.space_group_name_H-M   'P 1'
#
loop_
_entity.id
_entity.type
_entity.pdbx_description
1 polymer ?
#
loop_
_entity_poly.entity_id
_entity_poly.type
_entity_poly.pdbx_seq_one_letter_code
_entity_poly.pdbx_strand_id
1 'polypeptide(L)'
;TKYGVDTCCGGIQSIEKTAAACNVNLDEVLKTLNEAIPKPELEQSKADEESKVETEAPPVANTAGSAIGGEVTGNTTVKDIIMCNPETKGVFTKYGLLECGGEYGPEEAIYFFARVHNVDPDGLIKELNDVIRGKVPAPEVAIDEAELAYENIYVKFIKTAIIIALSTGCVHGAFILFYMGIQHSLYSVPKVLIETHGHTQIFGWCGLFIMGVSYFVLPRFYAVRLYSGKLANLSFYFMVAGIFIVFTYRTLLPIVDNYFFKSLIISGCLLEVVAVLMF
;
A
#
# COMPACT_ATOMS: atom_id res chain seq x y z
N THR A 1 -3.97 4.81 -21.46
CA THR A 1 -4.69 5.84 -22.24
C THR A 1 -3.78 6.44 -23.32
N LYS A 2 -4.34 6.92 -24.46
CA LYS A 2 -3.59 7.43 -25.63
C LYS A 2 -2.61 8.58 -25.28
N TYR A 3 -2.85 9.31 -24.21
CA TYR A 3 -2.07 10.49 -23.79
C TYR A 3 -1.39 10.34 -22.42
N GLY A 4 -1.29 9.12 -21.88
CA GLY A 4 -0.65 8.88 -20.57
C GLY A 4 -1.45 9.41 -19.37
N VAL A 5 -2.64 9.97 -19.58
CA VAL A 5 -3.49 10.48 -18.50
C VAL A 5 -4.25 9.32 -17.85
N ASP A 6 -4.00 9.07 -16.57
CA ASP A 6 -4.73 8.07 -15.81
C ASP A 6 -6.05 8.68 -15.29
N THR A 7 -7.17 8.13 -15.79
CA THR A 7 -8.52 8.56 -15.40
C THR A 7 -9.20 7.58 -14.44
N CYS A 8 -8.54 6.46 -14.12
CA CYS A 8 -9.20 5.36 -13.38
C CYS A 8 -9.24 5.53 -11.87
N CYS A 9 -8.37 6.32 -11.24
CA CYS A 9 -8.21 6.36 -9.78
C CYS A 9 -8.32 7.75 -9.16
N GLY A 10 -9.09 8.65 -9.77
CA GLY A 10 -9.35 9.98 -9.21
C GLY A 10 -8.07 10.78 -9.01
N GLY A 11 -7.33 10.97 -10.10
CA GLY A 11 -6.00 11.60 -10.09
C GLY A 11 -5.98 12.89 -9.27
N ILE A 12 -5.08 12.95 -8.31
CA ILE A 12 -4.86 14.10 -7.42
C ILE A 12 -4.32 15.30 -8.21
N GLN A 13 -3.78 15.07 -9.42
CA GLN A 13 -3.28 16.14 -10.30
C GLN A 13 -4.32 16.56 -11.33
N SER A 14 -4.42 17.87 -11.55
CA SER A 14 -5.30 18.40 -12.60
C SER A 14 -4.82 17.95 -14.00
N ILE A 15 -5.77 17.77 -14.93
CA ILE A 15 -5.48 17.43 -16.34
C ILE A 15 -4.47 18.41 -16.95
N GLU A 16 -4.53 19.68 -16.56
CA GLU A 16 -3.59 20.73 -16.98
C GLU A 16 -2.15 20.44 -16.57
N LYS A 17 -1.93 20.03 -15.30
CA LYS A 17 -0.59 19.68 -14.80
C LYS A 17 -0.05 18.44 -15.49
N THR A 18 -0.89 17.44 -15.70
CA THR A 18 -0.49 16.20 -16.38
C THR A 18 -0.21 16.46 -17.86
N ALA A 19 -1.02 17.25 -18.56
CA ALA A 19 -0.78 17.63 -19.94
C ALA A 19 0.53 18.43 -20.10
N ALA A 20 0.79 19.36 -19.17
CA ALA A 20 2.03 20.13 -19.15
C ALA A 20 3.26 19.25 -18.89
N ALA A 21 3.21 18.31 -17.95
CA ALA A 21 4.30 17.38 -17.65
C ALA A 21 4.63 16.48 -18.85
N CYS A 22 3.61 16.03 -19.59
CA CYS A 22 3.79 15.17 -20.77
C CYS A 22 3.99 15.97 -22.09
N ASN A 23 4.06 17.31 -22.02
CA ASN A 23 4.15 18.21 -23.19
C ASN A 23 3.09 17.93 -24.26
N VAL A 24 1.87 17.61 -23.81
CA VAL A 24 0.71 17.36 -24.67
C VAL A 24 -0.18 18.60 -24.70
N ASN A 25 -0.74 18.92 -25.87
CA ASN A 25 -1.64 20.06 -26.00
C ASN A 25 -2.93 19.81 -25.17
N LEU A 26 -3.16 20.67 -24.17
CA LEU A 26 -4.31 20.59 -23.28
C LEU A 26 -5.66 20.58 -24.03
N ASP A 27 -5.79 21.43 -25.06
CA ASP A 27 -7.01 21.55 -25.85
C ASP A 27 -7.33 20.25 -26.62
N GLU A 28 -6.29 19.58 -27.12
CA GLU A 28 -6.43 18.28 -27.81
C GLU A 28 -6.87 17.19 -26.83
N VAL A 29 -6.30 17.16 -25.60
CA VAL A 29 -6.70 16.23 -24.55
C VAL A 29 -8.14 16.48 -24.13
N LEU A 30 -8.52 17.73 -23.89
CA LEU A 30 -9.88 18.10 -23.49
C LEU A 30 -10.91 17.78 -24.58
N LYS A 31 -10.56 18.03 -25.84
CA LYS A 31 -11.42 17.66 -26.98
C LYS A 31 -11.67 16.18 -27.02
N THR A 32 -10.62 15.36 -26.93
CA THR A 32 -10.74 13.89 -26.97
C THR A 32 -11.55 13.34 -25.78
N LEU A 33 -11.37 13.92 -24.58
CA LEU A 33 -12.12 13.55 -23.39
C LEU A 33 -13.61 13.92 -23.55
N ASN A 34 -13.92 15.12 -24.04
CA ASN A 34 -15.30 15.55 -24.27
C ASN A 34 -16.02 14.75 -25.36
N GLU A 35 -15.30 14.26 -26.36
CA GLU A 35 -15.84 13.37 -27.39
C GLU A 35 -16.11 11.95 -26.84
N ALA A 36 -15.35 11.51 -25.81
CA ALA A 36 -15.49 10.20 -25.18
C ALA A 36 -16.57 10.13 -24.08
N ILE A 37 -17.04 11.29 -23.59
CA ILE A 37 -18.10 11.35 -22.56
C ILE A 37 -19.47 11.25 -23.27
N PRO A 38 -20.32 10.23 -22.99
CA PRO A 38 -21.71 10.21 -23.48
C PRO A 38 -22.41 11.43 -22.89
N LYS A 39 -23.04 12.26 -23.73
CA LYS A 39 -23.81 13.42 -23.27
C LYS A 39 -24.96 12.96 -22.38
N PRO A 40 -24.99 13.34 -21.07
CA PRO A 40 -26.20 13.16 -20.28
C PRO A 40 -27.25 14.17 -20.74
N GLU A 41 -28.48 13.74 -20.84
CA GLU A 41 -29.64 14.64 -20.98
C GLU A 41 -29.70 15.56 -19.76
N LEU A 42 -29.73 16.86 -20.05
CA LEU A 42 -29.77 17.92 -19.06
C LEU A 42 -31.14 17.97 -18.36
N GLU A 43 -31.19 17.61 -17.10
CA GLU A 43 -32.17 18.19 -16.18
C GLU A 43 -31.52 19.31 -15.37
N GLN A 44 -32.18 20.50 -15.49
CA GLN A 44 -31.74 21.73 -14.86
C GLN A 44 -32.01 21.72 -13.35
N SER A 45 -31.01 22.04 -12.55
CA SER A 45 -31.25 22.64 -11.23
C SER A 45 -30.20 23.72 -10.96
N LYS A 46 -30.72 24.86 -10.59
CA LYS A 46 -30.07 26.16 -10.39
C LYS A 46 -29.37 26.25 -9.03
N ALA A 47 -28.34 27.09 -9.05
CA ALA A 47 -28.04 28.22 -8.16
C ALA A 47 -27.21 28.02 -6.89
N ASP A 48 -26.11 28.77 -6.89
CA ASP A 48 -25.54 29.64 -5.84
C ASP A 48 -24.88 29.02 -4.60
N GLU A 49 -23.58 29.19 -4.45
CA GLU A 49 -22.98 30.19 -3.59
C GLU A 49 -21.45 30.18 -3.59
N GLU A 50 -20.86 31.34 -3.80
CA GLU A 50 -19.43 31.66 -3.61
C GLU A 50 -19.04 31.52 -2.12
N SER A 51 -17.89 30.96 -1.86
CA SER A 51 -17.10 31.34 -0.70
C SER A 51 -15.59 31.17 -0.99
N LYS A 52 -14.96 32.34 -1.15
CA LYS A 52 -13.50 32.52 -1.12
C LYS A 52 -12.97 32.17 0.26
N VAL A 53 -12.01 31.27 0.34
CA VAL A 53 -11.02 31.25 1.42
C VAL A 53 -9.63 31.19 0.78
N GLU A 54 -8.97 32.33 0.74
CA GLU A 54 -7.53 32.44 0.52
C GLU A 54 -6.83 31.88 1.77
N THR A 55 -6.00 30.87 1.57
CA THR A 55 -4.98 30.49 2.56
C THR A 55 -3.65 30.43 1.82
N GLU A 56 -2.82 31.43 2.05
CA GLU A 56 -1.44 31.48 1.60
C GLU A 56 -0.66 30.31 2.19
N ALA A 57 -0.11 29.46 1.31
CA ALA A 57 0.93 28.50 1.64
C ALA A 57 2.32 29.10 1.32
N PRO A 58 3.35 28.77 2.11
CA PRO A 58 4.69 29.34 1.92
C PRO A 58 5.31 28.90 0.58
N PRO A 59 6.23 29.68 0.01
CA PRO A 59 6.75 29.42 -1.31
C PRO A 59 7.62 28.17 -1.34
N VAL A 60 7.13 27.12 -1.98
CA VAL A 60 7.94 25.98 -2.39
C VAL A 60 8.84 26.43 -3.53
N ALA A 61 10.14 26.24 -3.38
CA ALA A 61 11.12 26.52 -4.40
C ALA A 61 10.74 25.81 -5.71
N ASN A 62 10.39 26.59 -6.71
CA ASN A 62 10.18 26.15 -8.08
C ASN A 62 11.50 25.62 -8.67
N THR A 63 11.78 24.35 -8.52
CA THR A 63 12.59 23.64 -9.50
C THR A 63 11.64 23.29 -10.64
N ALA A 64 11.73 24.09 -11.70
CA ALA A 64 10.98 23.92 -12.93
C ALA A 64 11.13 22.46 -13.41
N GLY A 65 10.04 21.67 -13.31
CA GLY A 65 9.93 20.37 -13.93
C GLY A 65 10.08 20.55 -15.44
N SER A 66 11.14 20.00 -16.01
CA SER A 66 11.37 19.97 -17.45
C SER A 66 10.29 19.12 -18.09
N ALA A 67 9.47 19.73 -18.93
CA ALA A 67 8.39 19.07 -19.68
C ALA A 67 8.94 17.88 -20.50
N ILE A 68 8.38 16.68 -20.27
CA ILE A 68 8.84 15.45 -20.91
C ILE A 68 8.00 15.15 -22.16
N GLY A 69 8.15 15.96 -23.20
CA GLY A 69 8.06 15.56 -24.60
C GLY A 69 9.46 15.54 -25.21
N GLY A 70 10.49 15.63 -24.34
CA GLY A 70 11.90 15.72 -24.65
C GLY A 70 12.71 14.60 -24.00
N GLU A 71 14.00 14.72 -24.13
CA GLU A 71 15.00 13.80 -23.59
C GLU A 71 14.93 13.73 -22.05
N VAL A 72 14.90 12.53 -21.50
CA VAL A 72 15.03 12.28 -20.05
C VAL A 72 16.40 12.78 -19.60
N THR A 73 16.43 13.56 -18.54
CA THR A 73 17.64 14.08 -17.92
C THR A 73 17.76 13.58 -16.49
N GLY A 74 18.92 13.76 -15.85
CA GLY A 74 19.12 13.37 -14.47
C GLY A 74 18.20 14.05 -13.45
N ASN A 75 17.63 15.21 -13.79
CA ASN A 75 16.69 15.96 -12.95
C ASN A 75 15.22 15.59 -13.21
N THR A 76 14.93 14.77 -14.23
CA THR A 76 13.58 14.29 -14.49
C THR A 76 13.15 13.31 -13.40
N THR A 77 11.92 13.42 -12.90
CA THR A 77 11.45 12.53 -11.85
C THR A 77 11.04 11.17 -12.40
N VAL A 78 11.23 10.11 -11.61
CA VAL A 78 10.81 8.74 -12.00
C VAL A 78 9.31 8.71 -12.29
N LYS A 79 8.52 9.39 -11.48
CA LYS A 79 7.06 9.50 -11.63
C LYS A 79 6.67 10.10 -12.99
N ASP A 80 7.25 11.22 -13.34
CA ASP A 80 6.94 11.91 -14.60
C ASP A 80 7.34 11.06 -15.81
N ILE A 81 8.50 10.37 -15.74
CA ILE A 81 8.96 9.49 -16.83
C ILE A 81 7.94 8.38 -17.07
N ILE A 82 7.52 7.67 -16.02
CA ILE A 82 6.60 6.53 -16.15
C ILE A 82 5.19 6.99 -16.53
N MET A 83 4.74 8.15 -16.02
CA MET A 83 3.44 8.70 -16.39
C MET A 83 3.37 9.09 -17.87
N CYS A 84 4.42 9.73 -18.38
CA CYS A 84 4.45 10.18 -19.77
C CYS A 84 4.84 9.07 -20.76
N ASN A 85 5.64 8.09 -20.32
CA ASN A 85 6.16 7.00 -21.14
C ASN A 85 6.03 5.66 -20.39
N PRO A 86 4.81 5.06 -20.35
CA PRO A 86 4.55 3.82 -19.59
C PRO A 86 5.44 2.64 -19.99
N GLU A 87 5.92 2.61 -21.23
CA GLU A 87 6.87 1.62 -21.76
C GLU A 87 8.20 1.61 -21.01
N THR A 88 8.60 2.72 -20.40
CA THR A 88 9.83 2.81 -19.62
C THR A 88 9.80 2.01 -18.32
N LYS A 89 8.60 1.59 -17.88
CA LYS A 89 8.43 0.75 -16.70
C LYS A 89 9.27 -0.54 -16.77
N GLY A 90 9.38 -1.14 -17.97
CA GLY A 90 10.23 -2.30 -18.20
C GLY A 90 11.70 -2.08 -17.90
N VAL A 91 12.22 -0.86 -18.17
CA VAL A 91 13.60 -0.50 -17.83
C VAL A 91 13.81 -0.50 -16.33
N PHE A 92 12.91 0.14 -15.56
CA PHE A 92 12.99 0.16 -14.11
C PHE A 92 12.88 -1.25 -13.52
N THR A 93 11.98 -2.08 -14.04
CA THR A 93 11.82 -3.49 -13.62
C THR A 93 13.10 -4.30 -13.83
N LYS A 94 13.81 -4.11 -14.94
CA LYS A 94 15.12 -4.75 -15.23
C LYS A 94 16.15 -4.49 -14.11
N TYR A 95 16.13 -3.28 -13.53
CA TYR A 95 16.98 -2.92 -12.39
C TYR A 95 16.40 -3.35 -11.03
N GLY A 96 15.33 -4.12 -11.03
CA GLY A 96 14.72 -4.63 -9.80
C GLY A 96 13.76 -3.69 -9.10
N LEU A 97 13.24 -2.71 -9.84
CA LEU A 97 12.39 -1.64 -9.34
C LEU A 97 10.93 -1.92 -9.76
N LEU A 98 10.35 -3.00 -9.25
CA LEU A 98 9.10 -3.57 -9.73
C LEU A 98 7.89 -2.66 -9.55
N GLU A 99 7.84 -1.83 -8.51
CA GLU A 99 6.71 -0.94 -8.22
C GLU A 99 7.03 0.56 -8.39
N CYS A 100 8.08 0.90 -9.13
CA CYS A 100 8.45 2.29 -9.40
C CYS A 100 7.56 2.90 -10.48
N GLY A 101 6.26 2.84 -10.33
CA GLY A 101 5.38 3.42 -11.33
C GLY A 101 3.96 3.62 -10.84
N GLY A 102 3.31 4.65 -11.39
CA GLY A 102 1.94 5.01 -11.08
C GLY A 102 1.82 6.24 -10.20
N GLU A 103 0.63 6.55 -9.77
CA GLU A 103 0.25 7.75 -9.03
C GLU A 103 1.07 7.95 -7.74
N TYR A 104 1.47 6.86 -7.10
CA TYR A 104 2.25 6.84 -5.85
C TYR A 104 3.73 6.54 -6.09
N GLY A 105 4.22 6.64 -7.34
CA GLY A 105 5.61 6.44 -7.67
C GLY A 105 6.52 7.51 -7.06
N PRO A 106 7.85 7.23 -6.95
CA PRO A 106 8.79 8.17 -6.37
C PRO A 106 8.86 9.47 -7.19
N GLU A 107 8.75 10.60 -6.48
CA GLU A 107 8.90 11.95 -7.05
C GLU A 107 10.38 12.36 -7.11
N GLU A 108 11.28 11.41 -6.95
CA GLU A 108 12.72 11.63 -6.92
C GLU A 108 13.29 11.78 -8.33
N ALA A 109 14.30 12.67 -8.45
CA ALA A 109 15.05 12.83 -9.68
C ALA A 109 15.87 11.56 -10.01
N ILE A 110 16.01 11.24 -11.29
CA ILE A 110 16.74 10.04 -11.76
C ILE A 110 18.16 9.95 -11.19
N TYR A 111 18.89 11.06 -11.08
CA TYR A 111 20.22 11.04 -10.47
C TYR A 111 20.21 10.56 -9.02
N PHE A 112 19.28 11.05 -8.23
CA PHE A 112 19.16 10.64 -6.83
C PHE A 112 18.70 9.19 -6.74
N PHE A 113 17.67 8.85 -7.49
CA PHE A 113 17.12 7.51 -7.57
C PHE A 113 18.17 6.45 -7.95
N ALA A 114 18.94 6.70 -9.03
CA ALA A 114 19.98 5.79 -9.50
C ALA A 114 21.08 5.58 -8.43
N ARG A 115 21.49 6.64 -7.73
CA ARG A 115 22.49 6.57 -6.64
C ARG A 115 22.00 5.73 -5.47
N VAL A 116 20.74 5.93 -5.04
CA VAL A 116 20.15 5.16 -3.92
C VAL A 116 20.08 3.67 -4.27
N HIS A 117 19.77 3.34 -5.53
CA HIS A 117 19.65 1.96 -5.99
C HIS A 117 20.98 1.37 -6.52
N ASN A 118 22.09 2.10 -6.39
CA ASN A 118 23.41 1.70 -6.87
C ASN A 118 23.43 1.34 -8.37
N VAL A 119 22.68 2.10 -9.17
CA VAL A 119 22.60 1.99 -10.63
C VAL A 119 23.42 3.13 -11.25
N ASP A 120 24.12 2.90 -12.36
CA ASP A 120 24.79 3.94 -13.10
C ASP A 120 23.76 4.93 -13.70
N PRO A 121 23.77 6.22 -13.27
CA PRO A 121 22.77 7.18 -13.70
C PRO A 121 22.79 7.46 -15.19
N ASP A 122 23.99 7.56 -15.78
CA ASP A 122 24.13 7.92 -17.19
C ASP A 122 23.73 6.75 -18.10
N GLY A 123 24.01 5.51 -17.68
CA GLY A 123 23.54 4.30 -18.32
C GLY A 123 22.02 4.18 -18.29
N LEU A 124 21.40 4.44 -17.12
CA LEU A 124 19.96 4.42 -16.96
C LEU A 124 19.26 5.48 -17.82
N ILE A 125 19.75 6.73 -17.81
CA ILE A 125 19.22 7.83 -18.63
C ILE A 125 19.31 7.51 -20.12
N LYS A 126 20.43 6.94 -20.56
CA LYS A 126 20.60 6.54 -21.95
C LYS A 126 19.60 5.45 -22.35
N GLU A 127 19.44 4.42 -21.52
CA GLU A 127 18.52 3.31 -21.80
C GLU A 127 17.06 3.80 -21.86
N LEU A 128 16.65 4.65 -20.90
CA LEU A 128 15.33 5.29 -20.91
C LEU A 128 15.08 6.10 -22.21
N ASN A 129 16.03 6.93 -22.59
CA ASN A 129 15.93 7.71 -23.82
C ASN A 129 15.90 6.85 -25.09
N ASP A 130 16.64 5.75 -25.13
CA ASP A 130 16.65 4.82 -26.27
C ASP A 130 15.31 4.07 -26.42
N VAL A 131 14.66 3.71 -25.29
CA VAL A 131 13.30 3.14 -25.27
C VAL A 131 12.27 4.18 -25.73
N ILE A 132 12.29 5.39 -25.17
CA ILE A 132 11.35 6.48 -25.52
C ILE A 132 11.45 6.84 -27.01
N ARG A 133 12.64 6.81 -27.59
CA ARG A 133 12.89 7.08 -29.01
C ARG A 133 12.57 5.88 -29.91
N GLY A 134 12.13 4.76 -29.35
CA GLY A 134 11.85 3.53 -30.10
C GLY A 134 13.07 2.86 -30.74
N LYS A 135 14.30 3.22 -30.30
CA LYS A 135 15.52 2.61 -30.81
C LYS A 135 15.74 1.20 -30.27
N VAL A 136 15.29 0.97 -29.05
CA VAL A 136 15.36 -0.32 -28.35
C VAL A 136 13.96 -0.67 -27.87
N PRO A 137 13.46 -1.89 -28.09
CA PRO A 137 12.19 -2.30 -27.52
C PRO A 137 12.28 -2.24 -25.99
N ALA A 138 11.18 -1.85 -25.36
CA ALA A 138 11.09 -1.90 -23.91
C ALA A 138 11.42 -3.34 -23.41
N PRO A 139 12.26 -3.51 -22.38
CA PRO A 139 12.56 -4.83 -21.87
C PRO A 139 11.27 -5.50 -21.41
N GLU A 140 10.87 -6.59 -22.04
CA GLU A 140 9.86 -7.50 -21.49
C GLU A 140 10.52 -8.26 -20.33
N VAL A 141 10.44 -7.71 -19.14
CA VAL A 141 10.85 -8.44 -17.93
C VAL A 141 9.66 -9.31 -17.56
N ALA A 142 9.80 -10.62 -17.76
CA ALA A 142 8.85 -11.58 -17.22
C ALA A 142 8.86 -11.40 -15.70
N ILE A 143 7.81 -10.78 -15.17
CA ILE A 143 7.61 -10.66 -13.72
C ILE A 143 7.32 -12.07 -13.23
N ASP A 144 8.19 -12.63 -12.40
CA ASP A 144 7.91 -13.89 -11.74
C ASP A 144 6.68 -13.68 -10.85
N GLU A 145 5.59 -14.41 -11.16
CA GLU A 145 4.34 -14.34 -10.36
C GLU A 145 4.61 -14.64 -8.88
N ALA A 146 5.63 -15.45 -8.57
CA ALA A 146 6.05 -15.69 -7.21
C ALA A 146 6.68 -14.43 -6.58
N GLU A 147 7.46 -13.65 -7.31
CA GLU A 147 8.04 -12.40 -6.84
C GLU A 147 6.95 -11.34 -6.60
N LEU A 148 5.99 -11.21 -7.51
CA LEU A 148 4.82 -10.33 -7.36
C LEU A 148 3.96 -10.71 -6.14
N ALA A 149 3.80 -12.02 -5.89
CA ALA A 149 3.07 -12.50 -4.71
C ALA A 149 3.79 -12.12 -3.39
N TYR A 150 5.12 -12.03 -3.40
CA TYR A 150 5.89 -11.59 -2.23
C TYR A 150 5.83 -10.07 -2.02
N GLU A 151 5.76 -9.29 -3.07
CA GLU A 151 5.58 -7.84 -2.95
C GLU A 151 4.24 -7.48 -2.31
N ASN A 152 3.19 -8.25 -2.59
CA ASN A 152 1.86 -8.07 -2.04
C ASN A 152 1.61 -8.81 -0.71
N ILE A 153 2.67 -9.33 -0.07
CA ILE A 153 2.55 -10.10 1.17
C ILE A 153 1.87 -9.31 2.30
N TYR A 154 2.11 -8.01 2.36
CA TYR A 154 1.53 -7.10 3.34
C TYR A 154 0.00 -7.08 3.32
N VAL A 155 -0.61 -7.27 2.15
CA VAL A 155 -2.07 -7.22 1.96
C VAL A 155 -2.78 -8.27 2.81
N LYS A 156 -2.23 -9.49 2.90
CA LYS A 156 -2.85 -10.55 3.70
C LYS A 156 -2.74 -10.28 5.20
N PHE A 157 -1.64 -9.70 5.67
CA PHE A 157 -1.49 -9.27 7.06
C PHE A 157 -2.54 -8.23 7.43
N ILE A 158 -2.68 -7.18 6.61
CA ILE A 158 -3.63 -6.09 6.85
C ILE A 158 -5.08 -6.59 6.78
N LYS A 159 -5.43 -7.37 5.74
CA LYS A 159 -6.79 -7.93 5.61
C LYS A 159 -7.14 -8.83 6.80
N THR A 160 -6.22 -9.70 7.22
CA THR A 160 -6.45 -10.58 8.37
C THR A 160 -6.55 -9.80 9.66
N ALA A 161 -5.73 -8.77 9.87
CA ALA A 161 -5.82 -7.87 11.03
C ALA A 161 -7.21 -7.21 11.11
N ILE A 162 -7.73 -6.69 10.01
CA ILE A 162 -9.06 -6.08 9.94
C ILE A 162 -10.16 -7.10 10.25
N ILE A 163 -10.08 -8.31 9.69
CA ILE A 163 -11.04 -9.38 9.96
C ILE A 163 -11.05 -9.73 11.45
N ILE A 164 -9.88 -9.89 12.07
CA ILE A 164 -9.75 -10.17 13.49
C ILE A 164 -10.29 -9.01 14.34
N ALA A 165 -9.96 -7.76 13.98
CA ALA A 165 -10.45 -6.59 14.68
C ALA A 165 -11.97 -6.54 14.72
N LEU A 166 -12.63 -6.80 13.59
CA LEU A 166 -14.09 -6.75 13.49
C LEU A 166 -14.76 -7.95 14.14
N SER A 167 -14.22 -9.15 13.99
CA SER A 167 -14.81 -10.39 14.52
C SER A 167 -14.48 -10.62 15.99
N THR A 168 -13.34 -11.22 16.28
CA THR A 168 -12.92 -11.57 17.65
C THR A 168 -12.55 -10.36 18.49
N GLY A 169 -12.23 -9.22 17.85
CA GLY A 169 -12.06 -7.95 18.53
C GLY A 169 -13.39 -7.30 18.91
N CYS A 170 -14.02 -6.60 17.96
CA CYS A 170 -15.23 -5.81 18.25
C CYS A 170 -16.41 -6.64 18.72
N VAL A 171 -16.71 -7.78 18.06
CA VAL A 171 -17.85 -8.63 18.44
C VAL A 171 -17.67 -9.23 19.82
N HIS A 172 -16.48 -9.74 20.15
CA HIS A 172 -16.19 -10.28 21.48
C HIS A 172 -16.23 -9.19 22.56
N GLY A 173 -15.68 -8.00 22.29
CA GLY A 173 -15.77 -6.86 23.18
C GLY A 173 -17.21 -6.41 23.43
N ALA A 174 -18.03 -6.34 22.39
CA ALA A 174 -19.45 -6.01 22.49
C ALA A 174 -20.21 -7.04 23.32
N PHE A 175 -19.92 -8.34 23.12
CA PHE A 175 -20.50 -9.42 23.94
C PHE A 175 -20.16 -9.26 25.43
N ILE A 176 -18.88 -8.97 25.76
CA ILE A 176 -18.45 -8.74 27.13
C ILE A 176 -19.23 -7.58 27.76
N LEU A 177 -19.30 -6.44 27.06
CA LEU A 177 -20.02 -5.25 27.54
C LEU A 177 -21.53 -5.52 27.71
N PHE A 178 -22.14 -6.20 26.74
CA PHE A 178 -23.55 -6.57 26.79
C PHE A 178 -23.85 -7.47 27.99
N TYR A 179 -23.00 -8.47 28.25
CA TYR A 179 -23.15 -9.38 29.40
C TYR A 179 -23.01 -8.63 30.73
N MET A 180 -22.02 -7.74 30.85
CA MET A 180 -21.86 -6.86 32.03
C MET A 180 -23.10 -5.98 32.25
N GLY A 181 -23.67 -5.45 31.17
CA GLY A 181 -24.88 -4.61 31.22
C GLY A 181 -26.11 -5.37 31.75
N ILE A 182 -26.36 -6.60 31.26
CA ILE A 182 -27.47 -7.41 31.71
C ILE A 182 -27.30 -7.81 33.19
N GLN A 183 -26.10 -8.13 33.60
CA GLN A 183 -25.81 -8.55 34.97
C GLN A 183 -25.69 -7.37 35.95
N HIS A 184 -25.76 -6.14 35.47
CA HIS A 184 -25.54 -4.92 36.25
C HIS A 184 -24.27 -4.94 37.08
N SER A 185 -23.22 -5.64 36.62
CA SER A 185 -21.97 -5.86 37.35
C SER A 185 -20.77 -5.92 36.40
N LEU A 186 -19.75 -5.13 36.68
CA LEU A 186 -18.46 -5.16 35.96
C LEU A 186 -17.67 -6.44 36.25
N TYR A 187 -17.99 -7.12 37.35
CA TYR A 187 -17.30 -8.35 37.78
C TYR A 187 -18.01 -9.64 37.35
N SER A 188 -19.10 -9.54 36.58
CA SER A 188 -19.86 -10.68 36.11
C SER A 188 -19.14 -11.54 35.06
N VAL A 189 -18.19 -10.95 34.34
CA VAL A 189 -17.44 -11.63 33.28
C VAL A 189 -16.14 -12.22 33.85
N PRO A 190 -15.83 -13.49 33.55
CA PRO A 190 -14.56 -14.09 33.90
C PRO A 190 -13.39 -13.26 33.36
N LYS A 191 -12.41 -12.93 34.22
CA LYS A 191 -11.24 -12.11 33.91
C LYS A 191 -10.50 -12.60 32.64
N VAL A 192 -10.43 -13.93 32.46
CA VAL A 192 -9.78 -14.55 31.30
C VAL A 192 -10.41 -14.13 29.98
N LEU A 193 -11.71 -13.85 29.89
CA LEU A 193 -12.37 -13.40 28.68
C LEU A 193 -11.97 -11.96 28.33
N ILE A 194 -11.84 -11.10 29.36
CA ILE A 194 -11.36 -9.72 29.20
C ILE A 194 -9.90 -9.73 28.71
N GLU A 195 -9.06 -10.56 29.31
CA GLU A 195 -7.66 -10.74 28.92
C GLU A 195 -7.53 -11.32 27.49
N THR A 196 -8.44 -12.23 27.11
CA THR A 196 -8.48 -12.79 25.75
C THR A 196 -8.84 -11.72 24.72
N HIS A 197 -9.81 -10.86 25.05
CA HIS A 197 -10.13 -9.71 24.21
C HIS A 197 -8.93 -8.78 24.03
N GLY A 198 -8.26 -8.41 25.13
CA GLY A 198 -7.07 -7.55 25.08
C GLY A 198 -5.92 -8.17 24.28
N HIS A 199 -5.67 -9.46 24.46
CA HIS A 199 -4.65 -10.19 23.70
C HIS A 199 -4.95 -10.17 22.18
N THR A 200 -6.20 -10.45 21.80
CA THR A 200 -6.61 -10.45 20.39
C THR A 200 -6.50 -9.06 19.77
N GLN A 201 -6.80 -7.99 20.51
CA GLN A 201 -6.63 -6.63 20.04
C GLN A 201 -5.17 -6.26 19.85
N ILE A 202 -4.28 -6.64 20.79
CA ILE A 202 -2.87 -6.28 20.71
C ILE A 202 -2.15 -7.10 19.63
N PHE A 203 -2.26 -8.42 19.65
CA PHE A 203 -1.52 -9.29 18.73
C PHE A 203 -2.26 -9.53 17.41
N GLY A 204 -3.58 -9.73 17.46
CA GLY A 204 -4.38 -10.06 16.29
C GLY A 204 -4.66 -8.86 15.40
N TRP A 205 -4.99 -7.70 15.99
CA TRP A 205 -5.21 -6.49 15.21
C TRP A 205 -3.95 -5.65 15.09
N CYS A 206 -3.48 -5.03 16.17
CA CYS A 206 -2.34 -4.12 16.11
C CYS A 206 -1.08 -4.83 15.62
N GLY A 207 -0.77 -6.02 16.13
CA GLY A 207 0.45 -6.76 15.77
C GLY A 207 0.49 -7.11 14.29
N LEU A 208 -0.53 -7.79 13.77
CA LEU A 208 -0.61 -8.13 12.34
C LEU A 208 -0.65 -6.88 11.46
N PHE A 209 -1.37 -5.84 11.87
CA PHE A 209 -1.44 -4.60 11.10
C PHE A 209 -0.07 -3.92 11.00
N ILE A 210 0.64 -3.79 12.12
CA ILE A 210 2.00 -3.23 12.17
C ILE A 210 2.96 -4.06 11.31
N MET A 211 2.93 -5.39 11.44
CA MET A 211 3.75 -6.27 10.60
C MET A 211 3.45 -6.06 9.11
N GLY A 212 2.16 -6.00 8.74
CA GLY A 212 1.75 -5.74 7.36
C GLY A 212 2.24 -4.39 6.83
N VAL A 213 1.99 -3.32 7.57
CA VAL A 213 2.46 -1.97 7.20
C VAL A 213 3.98 -1.93 7.10
N SER A 214 4.70 -2.59 8.01
CA SER A 214 6.17 -2.63 7.97
C SER A 214 6.69 -3.38 6.73
N TYR A 215 6.07 -4.49 6.34
CA TYR A 215 6.43 -5.19 5.09
C TYR A 215 6.20 -4.34 3.83
N PHE A 216 5.27 -3.38 3.89
CA PHE A 216 5.05 -2.43 2.82
C PHE A 216 6.04 -1.26 2.87
N VAL A 217 6.18 -0.63 4.04
CA VAL A 217 6.91 0.65 4.19
C VAL A 217 8.42 0.45 4.23
N LEU A 218 8.94 -0.52 5.03
CA LEU A 218 10.39 -0.63 5.26
C LEU A 218 11.16 -0.95 3.98
N PRO A 219 10.77 -1.93 3.13
CA PRO A 219 11.48 -2.18 1.89
C PRO A 219 11.53 -0.96 0.97
N ARG A 220 10.43 -0.20 0.90
CA ARG A 220 10.34 1.01 0.07
C ARG A 220 11.15 2.16 0.64
N PHE A 221 11.11 2.34 1.97
CA PHE A 221 11.84 3.43 2.63
C PHE A 221 13.35 3.26 2.55
N TYR A 222 13.84 2.02 2.66
CA TYR A 222 15.27 1.71 2.58
C TYR A 222 15.72 1.32 1.16
N ALA A 223 14.81 1.33 0.19
CA ALA A 223 15.07 0.90 -1.19
C ALA A 223 15.74 -0.50 -1.26
N VAL A 224 15.29 -1.42 -0.41
CA VAL A 224 15.80 -2.79 -0.34
C VAL A 224 14.67 -3.78 -0.59
N ARG A 225 15.03 -4.92 -1.19
CA ARG A 225 14.07 -6.02 -1.35
C ARG A 225 13.86 -6.75 -0.03
N LEU A 226 12.69 -7.35 0.11
CA LEU A 226 12.40 -8.23 1.23
C LEU A 226 13.39 -9.40 1.22
N TYR A 227 14.04 -9.66 2.37
CA TYR A 227 15.05 -10.70 2.49
C TYR A 227 14.53 -12.09 2.09
N SER A 228 13.33 -12.44 2.54
CA SER A 228 12.71 -13.72 2.21
C SER A 228 11.18 -13.65 2.32
N GLY A 229 10.52 -13.74 1.18
CA GLY A 229 9.05 -13.85 1.15
C GLY A 229 8.53 -15.14 1.79
N LYS A 230 9.32 -16.24 1.75
CA LYS A 230 8.98 -17.50 2.43
C LYS A 230 8.95 -17.33 3.94
N LEU A 231 9.93 -16.61 4.49
CA LEU A 231 10.03 -16.34 5.92
C LEU A 231 8.86 -15.45 6.39
N ALA A 232 8.57 -14.40 5.64
CA ALA A 232 7.44 -13.52 5.89
C ALA A 232 6.09 -14.26 5.80
N ASN A 233 5.96 -15.20 4.86
CA ASN A 233 4.80 -16.08 4.76
C ASN A 233 4.65 -16.99 5.99
N LEU A 234 5.72 -17.58 6.43
CA LEU A 234 5.74 -18.47 7.59
C LEU A 234 5.42 -17.70 8.88
N SER A 235 6.00 -16.52 9.05
CA SER A 235 5.68 -15.58 10.13
C SER A 235 4.18 -15.28 10.18
N PHE A 236 3.54 -15.02 9.04
CA PHE A 236 2.09 -14.82 8.97
C PHE A 236 1.31 -16.02 9.51
N TYR A 237 1.61 -17.22 9.03
CA TYR A 237 0.87 -18.42 9.45
C TYR A 237 1.09 -18.75 10.93
N PHE A 238 2.29 -18.55 11.45
CA PHE A 238 2.57 -18.77 12.87
C PHE A 238 1.83 -17.76 13.74
N MET A 239 1.80 -16.48 13.34
CA MET A 239 1.07 -15.45 14.05
C MET A 239 -0.43 -15.75 14.08
N VAL A 240 -1.03 -16.05 12.94
CA VAL A 240 -2.47 -16.35 12.84
C VAL A 240 -2.83 -17.63 13.61
N ALA A 241 -2.01 -18.68 13.49
CA ALA A 241 -2.23 -19.93 14.22
C ALA A 241 -2.11 -19.72 15.74
N GLY A 242 -1.11 -18.97 16.19
CA GLY A 242 -0.92 -18.63 17.61
C GLY A 242 -2.14 -17.89 18.16
N ILE A 243 -2.56 -16.80 17.51
CA ILE A 243 -3.74 -16.01 17.91
C ILE A 243 -5.00 -16.90 17.98
N PHE A 244 -5.21 -17.75 16.98
CA PHE A 244 -6.37 -18.63 16.92
C PHE A 244 -6.37 -19.65 18.08
N ILE A 245 -5.23 -20.27 18.36
CA ILE A 245 -5.06 -21.20 19.47
C ILE A 245 -5.30 -20.49 20.80
N VAL A 246 -4.64 -19.37 21.04
CA VAL A 246 -4.78 -18.61 22.30
C VAL A 246 -6.23 -18.14 22.49
N PHE A 247 -6.84 -17.56 21.48
CA PHE A 247 -8.24 -17.11 21.54
C PHE A 247 -9.18 -18.26 21.87
N THR A 248 -9.10 -19.38 21.15
CA THR A 248 -10.00 -20.51 21.30
C THR A 248 -9.89 -21.13 22.69
N TYR A 249 -8.69 -21.48 23.12
CA TYR A 249 -8.51 -22.20 24.37
C TYR A 249 -8.66 -21.31 25.60
N ARG A 250 -8.31 -20.02 25.54
CA ARG A 250 -8.62 -19.09 26.65
C ARG A 250 -10.12 -18.83 26.79
N THR A 251 -10.86 -18.77 25.69
CA THR A 251 -12.32 -18.59 25.73
C THR A 251 -13.01 -19.83 26.31
N LEU A 252 -12.47 -21.02 26.09
CA LEU A 252 -13.01 -22.27 26.64
C LEU A 252 -12.56 -22.55 28.08
N LEU A 253 -11.51 -21.91 28.57
CA LEU A 253 -10.93 -22.17 29.89
C LEU A 253 -11.91 -22.03 31.07
N PRO A 254 -12.88 -21.07 31.06
CA PRO A 254 -13.90 -20.98 32.12
C PRO A 254 -14.84 -22.22 32.21
N ILE A 255 -14.96 -22.97 31.11
CA ILE A 255 -15.83 -24.15 31.00
C ILE A 255 -15.05 -25.42 31.30
N VAL A 256 -13.80 -25.49 30.81
CA VAL A 256 -12.97 -26.70 30.92
C VAL A 256 -11.58 -26.28 31.43
N ASP A 257 -11.39 -26.31 32.75
CA ASP A 257 -10.07 -26.09 33.36
C ASP A 257 -9.24 -27.37 33.32
N ASN A 258 -8.36 -27.49 32.32
CA ASN A 258 -7.51 -28.65 32.12
C ASN A 258 -6.06 -28.19 31.80
N TYR A 259 -5.08 -28.94 32.35
CA TYR A 259 -3.66 -28.73 32.07
C TYR A 259 -3.33 -28.80 30.58
N PHE A 260 -4.02 -29.66 29.84
CA PHE A 260 -3.86 -29.77 28.39
C PHE A 260 -4.20 -28.45 27.68
N PHE A 261 -5.30 -27.78 28.02
CA PHE A 261 -5.67 -26.49 27.45
C PHE A 261 -4.67 -25.38 27.81
N LYS A 262 -4.17 -25.39 29.07
CA LYS A 262 -3.13 -24.45 29.49
C LYS A 262 -1.84 -24.64 28.67
N SER A 263 -1.44 -25.88 28.36
CA SER A 263 -0.28 -26.16 27.53
C SER A 263 -0.48 -25.68 26.08
N LEU A 264 -1.68 -25.79 25.51
CA LEU A 264 -2.01 -25.28 24.17
C LEU A 264 -1.95 -23.74 24.13
N ILE A 265 -2.43 -23.06 25.16
CA ILE A 265 -2.32 -21.60 25.26
C ILE A 265 -0.84 -21.18 25.25
N ILE A 266 0.02 -21.85 26.01
CA ILE A 266 1.45 -21.57 26.04
C ILE A 266 2.07 -21.82 24.66
N SER A 267 1.72 -22.91 23.99
CA SER A 267 2.23 -23.20 22.63
C SER A 267 1.78 -22.17 21.61
N GLY A 268 0.53 -21.66 21.73
CA GLY A 268 0.04 -20.56 20.89
C GLY A 268 0.84 -19.27 21.09
N CYS A 269 1.09 -18.88 22.34
CA CYS A 269 1.94 -17.73 22.66
C CYS A 269 3.38 -17.90 22.13
N LEU A 270 3.95 -19.10 22.19
CA LEU A 270 5.27 -19.38 21.62
C LEU A 270 5.28 -19.22 20.09
N LEU A 271 4.22 -19.65 19.41
CA LEU A 271 4.08 -19.44 17.96
C LEU A 271 4.06 -17.94 17.62
N GLU A 272 3.36 -17.11 18.39
CA GLU A 272 3.34 -15.65 18.20
C GLU A 272 4.73 -15.03 18.40
N VAL A 273 5.45 -15.46 19.44
CA VAL A 273 6.85 -15.01 19.67
C VAL A 273 7.74 -15.40 18.50
N VAL A 274 7.67 -16.65 18.04
CA VAL A 274 8.44 -17.11 16.88
C VAL A 274 8.07 -16.31 15.63
N ALA A 275 6.78 -16.03 15.41
CA ALA A 275 6.33 -15.22 14.28
C ALA A 275 6.94 -13.82 14.29
N VAL A 276 7.01 -13.18 15.46
CA VAL A 276 7.64 -11.86 15.62
C VAL A 276 9.16 -11.93 15.41
N LEU A 277 9.82 -12.99 15.87
CA LEU A 277 11.25 -13.17 15.65
C LEU A 277 11.62 -13.48 14.18
N MET A 278 10.67 -13.99 13.41
CA MET A 278 10.83 -14.24 11.97
C MET A 278 10.51 -13.02 11.11
N PHE A 279 9.84 -12.05 11.70
CA PHE A 279 9.54 -10.75 11.09
C PHE A 279 10.77 -9.85 11.05
#